data_c44a06c10696c8deebc02b450cd6143b
#
_entry.id   c44a06c10696c8deebc02b450cd6143b
#
_cell.length_a   1.000
_cell.length_b   1.000
_cell.length_c   1.000
_cell.angle_alpha   90.00
_cell.angle_beta   90.00
_cell.angle_gamma   90.00
#
_symmetry.space_group_name_H-M   'P 1'
#
loop_
_entity.id
_entity.type
_entity.pdbx_description
1 polymer ?
#
loop_
_entity_poly.entity_id
_entity_poly.type
_entity_poly.pdbx_seq_one_letter_code
_entity_poly.pdbx_strand_id
1 'polypeptide(L)'
;MTVHVATRAATEADVVFLTEVVIEATLDQGRLPDDFDEVDFRAGFGAWTAEQVNGDGAGSSIQVVQVDGEDAGRLRVVRRDGLVEIAGLQLLPRHQSQGVGRQVVETVVAQARADGLPVELGVEKDNARARSFWERCGFSYVGEDGAEHRLRLV
;
A
#
# COMPACT_ATOMS: atom_id res chain seq x y z
N MET A 1 2.10 12.89 -20.67
CA MET A 1 2.56 13.83 -19.63
C MET A 1 2.83 13.07 -18.34
N THR A 2 4.01 13.25 -17.76
CA THR A 2 4.41 12.53 -16.55
C THR A 2 3.89 13.26 -15.31
N VAL A 3 3.18 12.55 -14.44
CA VAL A 3 2.75 13.11 -13.17
C VAL A 3 3.91 13.09 -12.18
N HIS A 4 3.95 14.08 -11.29
CA HIS A 4 4.94 14.14 -10.22
C HIS A 4 4.39 13.39 -9.00
N VAL A 5 5.06 12.32 -8.59
CA VAL A 5 4.66 11.48 -7.47
C VAL A 5 5.62 11.69 -6.31
N ALA A 6 5.08 11.87 -5.11
CA ALA A 6 5.84 11.99 -3.88
C ALA A 6 5.14 11.23 -2.76
N THR A 7 5.84 10.97 -1.69
CA THR A 7 5.25 10.42 -0.47
C THR A 7 5.68 11.29 0.71
N ARG A 8 4.82 11.38 1.71
CA ARG A 8 5.15 12.04 2.96
C ARG A 8 4.69 11.21 4.14
N ALA A 9 5.33 11.34 5.27
CA ALA A 9 4.92 10.64 6.48
C ALA A 9 3.49 11.04 6.85
N ALA A 10 2.66 10.06 7.16
CA ALA A 10 1.29 10.32 7.61
C ALA A 10 1.31 10.81 9.06
N THR A 11 0.34 11.67 9.38
CA THR A 11 0.09 12.15 10.74
C THR A 11 -1.33 11.78 11.15
N GLU A 12 -1.67 12.03 12.42
CA GLU A 12 -3.02 11.76 12.90
C GLU A 12 -4.08 12.52 12.09
N ALA A 13 -3.74 13.69 11.58
CA ALA A 13 -4.64 14.49 10.73
C ALA A 13 -5.01 13.78 9.42
N ASP A 14 -4.24 12.77 9.00
CA ASP A 14 -4.46 12.04 7.75
C ASP A 14 -5.33 10.80 7.92
N VAL A 15 -5.71 10.43 9.15
CA VAL A 15 -6.40 9.17 9.42
C VAL A 15 -7.71 9.04 8.65
N VAL A 16 -8.52 10.10 8.60
CA VAL A 16 -9.80 10.08 7.88
C VAL A 16 -9.55 9.87 6.38
N PHE A 17 -8.61 10.60 5.81
CA PHE A 17 -8.26 10.47 4.40
C PHE A 17 -7.76 9.06 4.07
N LEU A 18 -6.85 8.54 4.87
CA LEU A 18 -6.28 7.19 4.64
C LEU A 18 -7.35 6.10 4.72
N THR A 19 -8.30 6.24 5.64
CA THR A 19 -9.43 5.31 5.74
C THR A 19 -10.29 5.38 4.49
N GLU A 20 -10.58 6.58 4.01
CA GLU A 20 -11.34 6.79 2.79
C GLU A 20 -10.67 6.15 1.57
N VAL A 21 -9.35 6.30 1.46
CA VAL A 21 -8.58 5.71 0.36
C VAL A 21 -8.77 4.18 0.31
N VAL A 22 -8.68 3.51 1.45
CA VAL A 22 -8.84 2.05 1.51
C VAL A 22 -10.26 1.65 1.10
N ILE A 23 -11.27 2.35 1.59
CA ILE A 23 -12.67 2.05 1.25
C ILE A 23 -12.90 2.26 -0.24
N GLU A 24 -12.55 3.42 -0.79
CA GLU A 24 -12.80 3.73 -2.19
C GLU A 24 -12.03 2.83 -3.15
N ALA A 25 -10.77 2.51 -2.84
CA ALA A 25 -9.98 1.61 -3.68
C ALA A 25 -10.57 0.20 -3.67
N THR A 26 -11.01 -0.28 -2.50
CA THR A 26 -11.59 -1.62 -2.37
C THR A 26 -12.96 -1.69 -3.07
N LEU A 27 -13.78 -0.65 -2.93
CA LEU A 27 -15.07 -0.55 -3.61
C LEU A 27 -14.89 -0.54 -5.13
N ASP A 28 -13.94 0.23 -5.63
CA ASP A 28 -13.66 0.33 -7.08
C ASP A 28 -13.24 -1.02 -7.66
N GLN A 29 -12.56 -1.85 -6.88
CA GLN A 29 -12.16 -3.19 -7.30
C GLN A 29 -13.28 -4.22 -7.15
N GLY A 30 -14.44 -3.84 -6.62
CA GLY A 30 -15.54 -4.74 -6.38
C GLY A 30 -15.25 -5.76 -5.27
N ARG A 31 -14.38 -5.42 -4.33
CA ARG A 31 -13.90 -6.35 -3.30
C ARG A 31 -14.45 -6.10 -1.90
N LEU A 32 -15.37 -5.14 -1.72
CA LEU A 32 -16.05 -4.97 -0.45
C LEU A 32 -16.99 -6.16 -0.20
N PRO A 33 -16.97 -6.75 1.02
CA PRO A 33 -17.93 -7.81 1.35
C PRO A 33 -19.37 -7.29 1.29
N ASP A 34 -20.32 -8.20 0.98
CA ASP A 34 -21.74 -7.85 0.93
C ASP A 34 -22.24 -7.33 2.28
N ASP A 35 -21.67 -7.82 3.39
CA ASP A 35 -22.01 -7.43 4.75
C ASP A 35 -21.10 -6.34 5.30
N PHE A 36 -20.43 -5.58 4.43
CA PHE A 36 -19.50 -4.54 4.84
C PHE A 36 -20.20 -3.47 5.68
N ASP A 37 -19.74 -3.28 6.91
CA ASP A 37 -20.22 -2.24 7.83
C ASP A 37 -19.23 -1.08 7.79
N GLU A 38 -19.59 -0.03 7.06
CA GLU A 38 -18.71 1.12 6.87
C GLU A 38 -18.42 1.85 8.19
N VAL A 39 -19.43 2.00 9.05
CA VAL A 39 -19.26 2.69 10.34
C VAL A 39 -18.26 1.94 11.24
N ASP A 40 -18.45 0.63 11.33
CA ASP A 40 -17.56 -0.22 12.12
C ASP A 40 -16.14 -0.23 11.56
N PHE A 41 -16.02 -0.35 10.24
CA PHE A 41 -14.71 -0.34 9.59
C PHE A 41 -13.98 0.98 9.82
N ARG A 42 -14.68 2.12 9.63
CA ARG A 42 -14.07 3.43 9.84
C ARG A 42 -13.58 3.61 11.27
N ALA A 43 -14.35 3.15 12.25
CA ALA A 43 -13.96 3.24 13.65
C ALA A 43 -12.73 2.37 13.95
N GLY A 44 -12.75 1.10 13.55
CA GLY A 44 -11.66 0.17 13.83
C GLY A 44 -10.38 0.47 13.06
N PHE A 45 -10.49 0.67 11.76
CA PHE A 45 -9.35 0.97 10.93
C PHE A 45 -8.75 2.35 11.26
N GLY A 46 -9.61 3.33 11.55
CA GLY A 46 -9.17 4.66 11.96
C GLY A 46 -8.40 4.63 13.26
N ALA A 47 -8.89 3.92 14.27
CA ALA A 47 -8.21 3.77 15.56
C ALA A 47 -6.86 3.06 15.39
N TRP A 48 -6.83 1.99 14.62
CA TRP A 48 -5.59 1.26 14.33
C TRP A 48 -4.58 2.16 13.61
N THR A 49 -5.03 2.91 12.60
CA THR A 49 -4.17 3.81 11.85
C THR A 49 -3.60 4.91 12.76
N ALA A 50 -4.43 5.49 13.63
CA ALA A 50 -3.98 6.51 14.58
C ALA A 50 -2.89 5.96 15.51
N GLU A 51 -3.04 4.73 15.99
CA GLU A 51 -2.00 4.09 16.79
C GLU A 51 -0.71 3.92 16.01
N GLN A 52 -0.79 3.52 14.74
CA GLN A 52 0.39 3.30 13.92
C GLN A 52 1.15 4.61 13.65
N VAL A 53 0.46 5.71 13.37
CA VAL A 53 1.11 6.98 13.07
C VAL A 53 1.64 7.69 14.33
N ASN A 54 1.05 7.43 15.50
CA ASN A 54 1.47 8.01 16.78
C ASN A 54 2.44 7.13 17.55
N GLY A 55 2.53 5.86 17.22
CA GLY A 55 3.42 4.91 17.87
C GLY A 55 4.86 5.09 17.44
N ASP A 56 5.77 4.44 18.14
CA ASP A 56 7.16 4.34 17.73
C ASP A 56 7.32 3.39 16.54
N GLY A 57 6.26 2.77 16.12
CA GLY A 57 6.08 2.07 14.84
C GLY A 57 7.23 1.15 14.43
N ALA A 58 7.80 0.40 15.38
CA ALA A 58 9.01 -0.39 15.16
C ALA A 58 9.02 -1.06 13.79
N GLY A 59 9.71 -0.44 12.82
CA GLY A 59 9.82 -0.95 11.47
C GLY A 59 8.62 -0.72 10.56
N SER A 60 7.52 -0.12 11.04
CA SER A 60 6.33 0.16 10.23
C SER A 60 6.21 1.64 9.91
N SER A 61 5.89 1.97 8.67
CA SER A 61 5.77 3.34 8.18
C SER A 61 4.49 3.46 7.35
N ILE A 62 3.64 4.45 7.68
CA ILE A 62 2.47 4.78 6.86
C ILE A 62 2.74 6.15 6.23
N GLN A 63 2.53 6.24 4.92
CA GLN A 63 2.78 7.43 4.15
C GLN A 63 1.58 7.80 3.29
N VAL A 64 1.39 9.09 3.08
CA VAL A 64 0.43 9.60 2.11
C VAL A 64 1.14 9.73 0.77
N VAL A 65 0.55 9.13 -0.25
CA VAL A 65 1.01 9.27 -1.64
C VAL A 65 0.41 10.55 -2.21
N GLN A 66 1.24 11.38 -2.84
CA GLN A 66 0.79 12.63 -3.46
C GLN A 66 1.07 12.62 -4.95
N VAL A 67 0.15 13.17 -5.71
CA VAL A 67 0.26 13.36 -7.17
C VAL A 67 0.11 14.83 -7.44
N ASP A 68 1.16 15.44 -7.99
CA ASP A 68 1.20 16.88 -8.28
C ASP A 68 0.77 17.74 -7.08
N GLY A 69 1.20 17.32 -5.88
CA GLY A 69 0.93 18.02 -4.62
C GLY A 69 -0.41 17.71 -3.98
N GLU A 70 -1.25 16.89 -4.62
CA GLU A 70 -2.56 16.48 -4.09
C GLU A 70 -2.48 15.12 -3.42
N ASP A 71 -3.10 14.96 -2.26
CA ASP A 71 -3.17 13.68 -1.56
C ASP A 71 -3.97 12.68 -2.41
N ALA A 72 -3.36 11.54 -2.72
CA ALA A 72 -3.86 10.62 -3.73
C ALA A 72 -3.96 9.17 -3.26
N GLY A 73 -3.24 8.78 -2.22
CA GLY A 73 -3.22 7.38 -1.82
C GLY A 73 -2.48 7.12 -0.52
N ARG A 74 -2.32 5.83 -0.26
CA ARG A 74 -1.75 5.29 0.97
C ARG A 74 -0.66 4.28 0.64
N LEU A 75 0.45 4.37 1.36
CA LEU A 75 1.53 3.40 1.30
C LEU A 75 1.88 2.97 2.71
N ARG A 76 1.92 1.66 2.96
CA ARG A 76 2.44 1.11 4.21
C ARG A 76 3.61 0.20 3.91
N VAL A 77 4.73 0.48 4.54
CA VAL A 77 5.97 -0.30 4.40
C VAL A 77 6.37 -0.81 5.77
N VAL A 78 6.73 -2.07 5.83
CA VAL A 78 7.22 -2.70 7.08
C VAL A 78 8.64 -3.21 6.82
N ARG A 79 9.56 -2.85 7.69
CA ARG A 79 10.92 -3.41 7.67
C ARG A 79 10.98 -4.54 8.67
N ARG A 80 11.39 -5.71 8.18
CA ARG A 80 11.59 -6.92 8.98
C ARG A 80 13.02 -7.38 8.83
N ASP A 81 13.39 -8.41 9.59
CA ASP A 81 14.73 -8.99 9.50
C ASP A 81 15.06 -9.40 8.06
N GLY A 82 15.98 -8.67 7.44
CA GLY A 82 16.49 -9.01 6.13
C GLY A 82 15.56 -8.72 4.96
N LEU A 83 14.46 -7.99 5.16
CA LEU A 83 13.58 -7.62 4.05
C LEU A 83 12.76 -6.35 4.30
N VAL A 84 12.27 -5.78 3.21
CA VAL A 84 11.30 -4.67 3.23
C VAL A 84 9.98 -5.24 2.68
N GLU A 85 8.89 -5.07 3.43
CA GLU A 85 7.58 -5.52 2.97
C GLU A 85 6.72 -4.33 2.56
N ILE A 86 6.13 -4.39 1.35
CA ILE A 86 5.06 -3.47 1.00
C ILE A 86 3.78 -4.09 1.55
N ALA A 87 3.31 -3.54 2.67
CA ALA A 87 2.17 -4.08 3.40
C ALA A 87 0.84 -3.47 2.98
N GLY A 88 0.87 -2.40 2.21
CA GLY A 88 -0.33 -1.78 1.67
C GLY A 88 0.02 -0.70 0.66
N LEU A 89 -0.70 -0.68 -0.45
CA LEU A 89 -0.63 0.38 -1.46
C LEU A 89 -2.01 0.51 -2.08
N GLN A 90 -2.66 1.63 -1.81
CA GLN A 90 -3.96 1.95 -2.38
C GLN A 90 -3.93 3.36 -2.95
N LEU A 91 -4.59 3.55 -4.08
CA LEU A 91 -4.76 4.85 -4.71
C LEU A 91 -6.25 5.14 -4.87
N LEU A 92 -6.63 6.40 -4.71
CA LEU A 92 -7.97 6.83 -5.07
C LEU A 92 -8.20 6.52 -6.55
N PRO A 93 -9.42 6.09 -6.93
CA PRO A 93 -9.69 5.70 -8.33
C PRO A 93 -9.28 6.74 -9.37
N ARG A 94 -9.46 8.04 -9.08
CA ARG A 94 -9.10 9.11 -10.03
C ARG A 94 -7.59 9.24 -10.26
N HIS A 95 -6.77 8.61 -9.44
CA HIS A 95 -5.32 8.63 -9.58
C HIS A 95 -4.75 7.31 -10.09
N GLN A 96 -5.59 6.35 -10.42
CA GLN A 96 -5.16 5.07 -10.98
C GLN A 96 -4.91 5.19 -12.49
N SER A 97 -4.19 4.22 -13.04
CA SER A 97 -3.90 4.11 -14.48
C SER A 97 -3.07 5.27 -15.05
N GLN A 98 -2.30 5.93 -14.19
CA GLN A 98 -1.40 7.03 -14.59
C GLN A 98 0.07 6.73 -14.28
N GLY A 99 0.36 5.48 -13.92
CA GLY A 99 1.72 5.09 -13.55
C GLY A 99 2.14 5.49 -12.14
N VAL A 100 1.23 6.00 -11.33
CA VAL A 100 1.51 6.45 -9.96
C VAL A 100 1.98 5.29 -9.08
N GLY A 101 1.23 4.19 -9.07
CA GLY A 101 1.57 3.02 -8.26
C GLY A 101 2.96 2.49 -8.61
N ARG A 102 3.28 2.41 -9.89
CA ARG A 102 4.59 1.95 -10.34
C ARG A 102 5.72 2.86 -9.85
N GLN A 103 5.54 4.18 -9.91
CA GLN A 103 6.54 5.12 -9.41
C GLN A 103 6.75 4.97 -7.90
N VAL A 104 5.68 4.77 -7.13
CA VAL A 104 5.78 4.52 -5.69
C VAL A 104 6.59 3.26 -5.42
N VAL A 105 6.27 2.17 -6.12
CA VAL A 105 6.98 0.89 -5.99
C VAL A 105 8.46 1.05 -6.33
N GLU A 106 8.77 1.75 -7.42
CA GLU A 106 10.16 1.99 -7.83
C GLU A 106 10.95 2.72 -6.75
N THR A 107 10.33 3.69 -6.07
CA THR A 107 10.97 4.42 -4.97
C THR A 107 11.28 3.49 -3.79
N VAL A 108 10.32 2.64 -3.39
CA VAL A 108 10.52 1.67 -2.31
C VAL A 108 11.63 0.69 -2.67
N VAL A 109 11.61 0.16 -3.89
CA VAL A 109 12.62 -0.79 -4.36
C VAL A 109 14.01 -0.16 -4.38
N ALA A 110 14.12 1.08 -4.85
CA ALA A 110 15.41 1.78 -4.88
C ALA A 110 16.00 1.95 -3.48
N GLN A 111 15.18 2.33 -2.51
CA GLN A 111 15.62 2.46 -1.12
C GLN A 111 16.04 1.13 -0.53
N ALA A 112 15.27 0.08 -0.76
CA ALA A 112 15.59 -1.26 -0.28
C ALA A 112 16.91 -1.75 -0.86
N ARG A 113 17.13 -1.55 -2.16
CA ARG A 113 18.39 -1.93 -2.82
C ARG A 113 19.59 -1.18 -2.24
N ALA A 114 19.42 0.11 -1.94
CA ALA A 114 20.49 0.89 -1.32
C ALA A 114 20.87 0.31 0.05
N ASP A 115 19.91 -0.31 0.75
CA ASP A 115 20.14 -0.95 2.04
C ASP A 115 20.51 -2.44 1.91
N GLY A 116 20.61 -2.96 0.68
CA GLY A 116 20.95 -4.37 0.42
C GLY A 116 19.82 -5.34 0.76
N LEU A 117 18.55 -4.89 0.74
CA LEU A 117 17.41 -5.71 1.14
C LEU A 117 16.49 -6.01 -0.03
N PRO A 118 15.92 -7.23 -0.10
CA PRO A 118 14.85 -7.54 -1.05
C PRO A 118 13.53 -6.92 -0.59
N VAL A 119 12.59 -6.79 -1.53
CA VAL A 119 11.23 -6.35 -1.25
C VAL A 119 10.29 -7.53 -1.41
N GLU A 120 9.39 -7.73 -0.45
CA GLU A 120 8.35 -8.77 -0.51
C GLU A 120 6.98 -8.17 -0.28
N LEU A 121 5.98 -8.91 -0.73
CA LEU A 121 4.59 -8.57 -0.46
C LEU A 121 3.71 -9.82 -0.53
N GLY A 122 2.49 -9.69 0.01
CA GLY A 122 1.44 -10.70 -0.13
C GLY A 122 0.34 -10.15 -1.03
N VAL A 123 -0.19 -11.00 -1.90
CA VAL A 123 -1.35 -10.68 -2.71
C VAL A 123 -2.37 -11.80 -2.55
N GLU A 124 -3.63 -11.45 -2.31
CA GLU A 124 -4.69 -12.44 -2.16
C GLU A 124 -4.79 -13.32 -3.42
N LYS A 125 -4.96 -14.63 -3.23
CA LYS A 125 -4.95 -15.60 -4.33
C LYS A 125 -6.02 -15.35 -5.36
N ASP A 126 -7.14 -14.74 -4.97
CA ASP A 126 -8.24 -14.40 -5.87
C ASP A 126 -8.12 -13.01 -6.49
N ASN A 127 -7.01 -12.29 -6.24
CA ASN A 127 -6.81 -10.96 -6.78
C ASN A 127 -5.82 -10.98 -7.95
N ALA A 128 -6.26 -11.52 -9.07
CA ALA A 128 -5.42 -11.66 -10.27
C ALA A 128 -4.96 -10.30 -10.83
N ARG A 129 -5.81 -9.28 -10.71
CA ARG A 129 -5.48 -7.92 -11.20
C ARG A 129 -4.30 -7.33 -10.42
N ALA A 130 -4.29 -7.45 -9.10
CA ALA A 130 -3.20 -6.99 -8.28
C ALA A 130 -1.93 -7.79 -8.55
N ARG A 131 -2.04 -9.11 -8.66
CA ARG A 131 -0.89 -9.95 -8.97
C ARG A 131 -0.25 -9.55 -10.29
N SER A 132 -1.05 -9.30 -11.30
CA SER A 132 -0.56 -8.85 -12.61
C SER A 132 0.20 -7.53 -12.52
N PHE A 133 -0.31 -6.58 -11.73
CA PHE A 133 0.38 -5.31 -11.48
C PHE A 133 1.76 -5.53 -10.87
N TRP A 134 1.85 -6.36 -9.82
CA TRP A 134 3.12 -6.61 -9.15
C TRP A 134 4.11 -7.34 -10.05
N GLU A 135 3.64 -8.29 -10.87
CA GLU A 135 4.49 -8.98 -11.83
C GLU A 135 5.03 -8.01 -12.88
N ARG A 136 4.23 -7.06 -13.34
CA ARG A 136 4.70 -6.01 -14.26
C ARG A 136 5.73 -5.09 -13.60
N CYS A 137 5.70 -4.95 -12.28
CA CYS A 137 6.71 -4.22 -11.54
C CYS A 137 8.01 -5.02 -11.32
N GLY A 138 8.03 -6.28 -11.72
CA GLY A 138 9.22 -7.14 -11.65
C GLY A 138 9.21 -8.15 -10.51
N PHE A 139 8.12 -8.25 -9.74
CA PHE A 139 8.02 -9.22 -8.66
C PHE A 139 7.76 -10.62 -9.18
N SER A 140 8.34 -11.62 -8.50
CA SER A 140 8.18 -13.04 -8.83
C SER A 140 7.60 -13.81 -7.65
N TYR A 141 6.82 -14.83 -7.97
CA TYR A 141 6.22 -15.71 -6.98
C TYR A 141 7.31 -16.49 -6.22
N VAL A 142 7.23 -16.50 -4.89
CA VAL A 142 8.19 -17.21 -4.04
C VAL A 142 7.51 -18.16 -3.05
N GLY A 143 6.20 -18.21 -2.99
CA GLY A 143 5.51 -19.13 -2.09
C GLY A 143 4.11 -18.67 -1.73
N GLU A 144 3.53 -19.31 -0.75
CA GLU A 144 2.19 -19.03 -0.27
C GLU A 144 2.20 -18.84 1.24
N ASP A 145 1.28 -18.01 1.72
CA ASP A 145 1.07 -17.80 3.15
C ASP A 145 -0.45 -17.64 3.35
N GLY A 146 -1.10 -18.71 3.81
CA GLY A 146 -2.55 -18.72 3.98
C GLY A 146 -3.29 -18.41 2.68
N ALA A 147 -4.09 -17.37 2.67
CA ALA A 147 -4.89 -16.96 1.52
C ALA A 147 -4.10 -16.11 0.51
N GLU A 148 -2.82 -15.90 0.74
CA GLU A 148 -1.99 -15.03 -0.09
C GLU A 148 -0.90 -15.77 -0.84
N HIS A 149 -0.60 -15.28 -2.05
CA HIS A 149 0.66 -15.57 -2.73
C HIS A 149 1.70 -14.58 -2.24
N ARG A 150 2.93 -15.09 -2.00
CA ARG A 150 4.08 -14.23 -1.65
C ARG A 150 4.89 -13.93 -2.89
N LEU A 151 5.20 -12.67 -3.11
CA LEU A 151 6.00 -12.21 -4.24
C LEU A 151 7.23 -11.48 -3.73
N ARG A 152 8.32 -11.55 -4.49
CA ARG A 152 9.61 -10.94 -4.12
C ARG A 152 10.27 -10.27 -5.32
N LEU A 153 10.94 -9.17 -5.04
CA LEU A 153 11.85 -8.48 -5.96
C LEU A 153 13.18 -8.26 -5.26
N VAL A 154 14.24 -8.69 -5.91
CA VAL A 154 15.60 -8.54 -5.38
C VAL A 154 16.36 -7.43 -6.12
#